data_d40ae9b20e581a14f7a00f375ff719c4
#
_entry.id   d40ae9b20e581a14f7a00f375ff719c4
#
_cell.length_a   1.000
_cell.length_b   1.000
_cell.length_c   1.000
_cell.angle_alpha   90.00
_cell.angle_beta   90.00
_cell.angle_gamma   90.00
#
_symmetry.space_group_name_H-M   'P 1'
#
loop_
_entity.id
_entity.type
_entity.pdbx_description
1 polymer ?
#
loop_
_entity_poly.entity_id
_entity_poly.type
_entity_poly.pdbx_seq_one_letter_code
_entity_poly.pdbx_strand_id
1 'polypeptide(L)'
;MIRHRFPLFLMLVSSIVAFGQQKSISITIDDVPNTTKYQKDSYSPKLLNLLDSLDVPFTVFVNEDKILQTEEVERNKALLESWIKNDNALLGNHTYSHSRYSEVGWDNFVQDVEKGETLTKQYASKYGKDLTYFRFPFNDMGKDSIQHLQMREYLNSRNYRISPFTVESSDWMFDHVYLHYLDQGEIEKAKAIGEQYVEKTFAIVNFFEEMTKSLYGRPVKHIYLCHDNAINADYLGKIITRLKQDGYEIVSFKESLTDPIYDQEDRYYKKWGISWLYRWIDTQEERVKWMKQEPSLIEIQNMYEEITKD
;
A
#
# COMPACT_ATOMS: atom_id res chain seq x y z
N MET A 1 -51.37 44.74 -44.46
CA MET A 1 -50.11 44.85 -43.72
C MET A 1 -49.98 43.62 -42.81
N ILE A 2 -49.20 42.60 -43.25
CA ILE A 2 -49.02 41.35 -42.48
C ILE A 2 -47.72 41.49 -41.71
N ARG A 3 -47.79 41.53 -40.37
CA ARG A 3 -46.62 41.55 -39.49
C ARG A 3 -46.12 40.14 -39.23
N HIS A 4 -45.00 39.76 -39.84
CA HIS A 4 -44.27 38.55 -39.49
C HIS A 4 -43.56 38.70 -38.14
N ARG A 5 -43.97 37.93 -37.13
CA ARG A 5 -43.24 37.77 -35.86
C ARG A 5 -42.24 36.60 -36.05
N PHE A 6 -40.95 36.90 -36.00
CA PHE A 6 -39.90 35.92 -35.91
C PHE A 6 -39.80 35.46 -34.42
N PRO A 7 -39.82 34.16 -34.14
CA PRO A 7 -39.51 33.68 -32.81
C PRO A 7 -37.99 33.71 -32.58
N LEU A 8 -37.57 34.40 -31.54
CA LEU A 8 -36.19 34.41 -31.05
C LEU A 8 -35.94 33.06 -30.35
N PHE A 9 -35.16 32.18 -31.02
CA PHE A 9 -34.74 30.91 -30.41
C PHE A 9 -33.53 31.17 -29.52
N LEU A 10 -33.75 31.19 -28.19
CA LEU A 10 -32.68 31.34 -27.20
C LEU A 10 -32.00 29.98 -27.06
N MET A 11 -30.82 29.79 -27.67
CA MET A 11 -29.97 28.62 -27.45
C MET A 11 -29.36 28.73 -26.06
N LEU A 12 -29.85 27.94 -25.12
CA LEU A 12 -29.19 27.71 -23.82
C LEU A 12 -27.95 26.88 -24.10
N VAL A 13 -26.76 27.49 -24.12
CA VAL A 13 -25.48 26.79 -24.12
C VAL A 13 -25.25 26.32 -22.68
N SER A 14 -25.63 25.09 -22.40
CA SER A 14 -25.23 24.40 -21.15
C SER A 14 -23.73 24.12 -21.22
N SER A 15 -22.92 24.94 -20.58
CA SER A 15 -21.52 24.64 -20.32
C SER A 15 -21.47 23.39 -19.43
N ILE A 16 -21.22 22.23 -20.00
CA ILE A 16 -20.84 21.03 -19.22
C ILE A 16 -19.45 21.33 -18.67
N VAL A 17 -19.39 21.79 -17.42
CA VAL A 17 -18.14 21.78 -16.67
C VAL A 17 -17.81 20.30 -16.45
N ALA A 18 -16.93 19.76 -17.28
CA ALA A 18 -16.33 18.48 -17.03
C ALA A 18 -15.50 18.63 -15.74
N PHE A 19 -16.09 18.30 -14.60
CA PHE A 19 -15.31 18.05 -13.39
C PHE A 19 -14.42 16.84 -13.71
N GLY A 20 -13.14 17.11 -14.03
CA GLY A 20 -12.15 16.05 -14.09
C GLY A 20 -12.20 15.31 -12.74
N GLN A 21 -12.29 13.97 -12.77
CA GLN A 21 -12.31 13.20 -11.53
C GLN A 21 -11.06 13.55 -10.71
N GLN A 22 -11.26 13.93 -9.44
CA GLN A 22 -10.19 14.27 -8.52
C GLN A 22 -9.25 13.09 -8.36
N LYS A 23 -7.94 13.31 -8.52
CA LYS A 23 -6.94 12.30 -8.21
C LYS A 23 -6.94 12.02 -6.71
N SER A 24 -6.91 10.76 -6.33
CA SER A 24 -6.81 10.40 -4.92
C SER A 24 -5.98 9.14 -4.72
N ILE A 25 -5.39 9.04 -3.53
CA ILE A 25 -4.53 7.93 -3.15
C ILE A 25 -4.66 7.68 -1.65
N SER A 26 -4.73 6.41 -1.26
CA SER A 26 -4.64 6.01 0.15
C SER A 26 -3.27 5.45 0.47
N ILE A 27 -2.82 5.66 1.71
CA ILE A 27 -1.53 5.18 2.22
C ILE A 27 -1.78 3.90 3.02
N THR A 28 -1.08 2.83 2.67
CA THR A 28 -1.15 1.56 3.39
C THR A 28 0.25 1.10 3.76
N ILE A 29 0.40 0.63 5.01
CA ILE A 29 1.68 0.33 5.64
C ILE A 29 1.67 -1.11 6.10
N ASP A 30 2.51 -1.92 5.48
CA ASP A 30 2.68 -3.31 5.85
C ASP A 30 3.76 -3.46 6.92
N ASP A 31 3.83 -4.64 7.52
CA ASP A 31 4.88 -5.01 8.47
C ASP A 31 4.88 -4.24 9.79
N VAL A 32 3.71 -3.79 10.24
CA VAL A 32 3.55 -3.10 11.54
C VAL A 32 3.44 -4.10 12.68
N PRO A 33 4.12 -3.84 13.83
CA PRO A 33 5.06 -2.76 14.12
C PRO A 33 6.52 -3.16 13.85
N ASN A 34 7.36 -2.23 13.41
CA ASN A 34 8.81 -2.46 13.32
C ASN A 34 9.49 -2.23 14.69
N THR A 35 9.51 -3.27 15.51
CA THR A 35 10.03 -3.21 16.89
C THR A 35 11.55 -3.06 16.95
N THR A 36 12.27 -3.62 15.97
CA THR A 36 13.73 -3.48 15.88
C THR A 36 14.13 -2.03 15.61
N LYS A 37 13.47 -1.38 14.64
CA LYS A 37 13.67 0.04 14.38
C LYS A 37 13.27 0.91 15.57
N TYR A 38 12.14 0.62 16.18
CA TYR A 38 11.65 1.33 17.36
C TYR A 38 12.70 1.33 18.49
N GLN A 39 13.34 0.17 18.75
CA GLN A 39 14.43 0.08 19.72
C GLN A 39 15.65 0.90 19.29
N LYS A 40 16.10 0.80 18.03
CA LYS A 40 17.20 1.60 17.46
C LYS A 40 16.93 3.11 17.56
N ASP A 41 15.71 3.54 17.39
CA ASP A 41 15.26 4.93 17.49
C ASP A 41 15.00 5.39 18.95
N SER A 42 15.61 4.72 19.93
CA SER A 42 15.43 5.03 21.37
C SER A 42 13.95 5.02 21.78
N TYR A 43 13.20 4.09 21.24
CA TYR A 43 11.76 3.91 21.49
C TYR A 43 10.89 5.09 21.04
N SER A 44 11.29 5.75 19.95
CA SER A 44 10.46 6.76 19.28
C SER A 44 9.75 6.14 18.07
N PRO A 45 8.42 6.16 17.98
CA PRO A 45 7.67 5.65 16.83
C PRO A 45 7.67 6.69 15.70
N LYS A 46 8.81 6.90 15.05
CA LYS A 46 9.04 8.01 14.12
C LYS A 46 8.01 8.07 12.99
N LEU A 47 7.72 6.93 12.35
CA LEU A 47 6.75 6.89 11.24
C LEU A 47 5.35 7.23 11.72
N LEU A 48 4.91 6.69 12.85
CA LEU A 48 3.60 7.01 13.43
C LEU A 48 3.51 8.51 13.79
N ASN A 49 4.54 9.06 14.45
CA ASN A 49 4.60 10.48 14.78
C ASN A 49 4.56 11.38 13.53
N LEU A 50 5.21 10.95 12.45
CA LEU A 50 5.15 11.65 11.15
C LEU A 50 3.71 11.67 10.61
N LEU A 51 3.04 10.52 10.57
CA LEU A 51 1.67 10.41 10.07
C LEU A 51 0.68 11.23 10.90
N ASP A 52 0.84 11.22 12.24
CA ASP A 52 0.08 12.08 13.14
C ASP A 52 0.28 13.57 12.82
N SER A 53 1.53 13.98 12.59
CA SER A 53 1.85 15.39 12.26
C SER A 53 1.26 15.86 10.93
N LEU A 54 1.05 14.92 9.99
CA LEU A 54 0.49 15.20 8.67
C LEU A 54 -1.05 15.14 8.66
N ASP A 55 -1.65 14.62 9.72
CA ASP A 55 -3.10 14.39 9.88
C ASP A 55 -3.73 13.75 8.64
N VAL A 56 -3.17 12.62 8.22
CA VAL A 56 -3.64 11.87 7.05
C VAL A 56 -4.17 10.50 7.44
N PRO A 57 -5.23 10.00 6.79
CA PRO A 57 -5.70 8.65 7.01
C PRO A 57 -4.69 7.63 6.46
N PHE A 58 -4.53 6.52 7.17
CA PHE A 58 -3.68 5.40 6.73
C PHE A 58 -4.27 4.06 7.17
N THR A 59 -3.75 2.97 6.61
CA THR A 59 -4.13 1.60 7.00
C THR A 59 -2.87 0.83 7.34
N VAL A 60 -2.89 0.11 8.44
CA VAL A 60 -1.77 -0.73 8.86
C VAL A 60 -2.11 -2.21 8.73
N PHE A 61 -1.16 -3.00 8.26
CA PHE A 61 -1.25 -4.45 8.20
C PHE A 61 -0.25 -5.06 9.17
N VAL A 62 -0.77 -5.77 10.17
CA VAL A 62 -0.04 -6.15 11.39
C VAL A 62 0.50 -7.57 11.30
N ASN A 63 1.79 -7.74 11.64
CA ASN A 63 2.41 -9.03 11.94
C ASN A 63 2.70 -9.12 13.44
N GLU A 64 1.98 -9.96 14.15
CA GLU A 64 2.10 -10.00 15.63
C GLU A 64 3.39 -10.62 16.15
N ASP A 65 4.10 -11.46 15.38
CA ASP A 65 5.38 -12.04 15.80
C ASP A 65 6.47 -10.98 16.01
N LYS A 66 6.36 -9.85 15.30
CA LYS A 66 7.30 -8.72 15.45
C LYS A 66 7.40 -8.21 16.88
N ILE A 67 6.36 -8.41 17.69
CA ILE A 67 6.36 -8.06 19.11
C ILE A 67 7.42 -8.84 19.89
N LEU A 68 7.76 -10.06 19.43
CA LEU A 68 8.73 -10.95 20.06
C LEU A 68 10.14 -10.84 19.48
N GLN A 69 10.37 -9.98 18.50
CA GLN A 69 11.68 -9.83 17.83
C GLN A 69 12.74 -9.14 18.70
N THR A 70 12.35 -8.50 19.81
CA THR A 70 13.26 -7.94 20.79
C THR A 70 12.86 -8.39 22.21
N GLU A 71 13.75 -8.23 23.17
CA GLU A 71 13.47 -8.60 24.57
C GLU A 71 12.43 -7.67 25.25
N GLU A 72 12.16 -6.51 24.66
CA GLU A 72 11.29 -5.46 25.23
C GLU A 72 9.79 -5.67 24.88
N VAL A 73 9.28 -6.88 25.12
CA VAL A 73 7.95 -7.33 24.69
C VAL A 73 6.83 -6.36 25.11
N GLU A 74 6.84 -5.86 26.33
CA GLU A 74 5.79 -4.94 26.83
C GLU A 74 5.85 -3.58 26.15
N ARG A 75 7.05 -3.09 25.79
CA ARG A 75 7.20 -1.87 24.98
C ARG A 75 6.74 -2.09 23.55
N ASN A 76 7.03 -3.27 22.99
CA ASN A 76 6.58 -3.64 21.65
C ASN A 76 5.05 -3.75 21.58
N LYS A 77 4.41 -4.28 22.61
CA LYS A 77 2.94 -4.28 22.73
C LYS A 77 2.38 -2.86 22.82
N ALA A 78 3.02 -1.99 23.60
CA ALA A 78 2.63 -0.59 23.70
C ALA A 78 2.80 0.16 22.37
N LEU A 79 3.83 -0.19 21.58
CA LEU A 79 4.00 0.33 20.23
C LEU A 79 2.83 -0.12 19.33
N LEU A 80 2.50 -1.41 19.27
CA LEU A 80 1.36 -1.91 18.50
C LEU A 80 0.06 -1.22 18.94
N GLU A 81 -0.16 -1.12 20.26
CA GLU A 81 -1.32 -0.41 20.79
C GLU A 81 -1.38 1.04 20.35
N SER A 82 -0.22 1.73 20.23
CA SER A 82 -0.16 3.11 19.75
C SER A 82 -0.58 3.25 18.28
N TRP A 83 -0.22 2.29 17.42
CA TRP A 83 -0.70 2.21 16.06
C TRP A 83 -2.21 1.99 15.99
N ILE A 84 -2.73 1.05 16.79
CA ILE A 84 -4.14 0.66 16.76
C ILE A 84 -5.05 1.76 17.29
N LYS A 85 -4.67 2.45 18.37
CA LYS A 85 -5.50 3.51 18.98
C LYS A 85 -5.60 4.78 18.14
N ASN A 86 -4.73 4.96 17.14
CA ASN A 86 -4.69 6.16 16.32
C ASN A 86 -5.98 6.33 15.52
N ASP A 87 -6.65 7.48 15.62
CA ASP A 87 -7.96 7.72 15.01
C ASP A 87 -7.92 7.67 13.48
N ASN A 88 -6.80 8.00 12.86
CA ASN A 88 -6.59 7.97 11.41
C ASN A 88 -6.26 6.56 10.87
N ALA A 89 -6.03 5.57 11.75
CA ALA A 89 -5.63 4.23 11.37
C ALA A 89 -6.83 3.29 11.13
N LEU A 90 -6.85 2.65 9.96
CA LEU A 90 -7.62 1.43 9.71
C LEU A 90 -6.71 0.21 9.92
N LEU A 91 -7.33 -0.94 10.27
CA LEU A 91 -6.58 -2.12 10.68
C LEU A 91 -6.74 -3.27 9.71
N GLY A 92 -5.64 -3.94 9.42
CA GLY A 92 -5.57 -5.16 8.62
C GLY A 92 -4.67 -6.21 9.29
N ASN A 93 -4.98 -7.47 9.04
CA ASN A 93 -4.17 -8.62 9.41
C ASN A 93 -3.16 -8.90 8.29
N HIS A 94 -1.89 -9.11 8.65
CA HIS A 94 -0.80 -9.47 7.71
C HIS A 94 -0.17 -10.81 8.09
N THR A 95 -0.96 -11.70 8.71
CA THR A 95 -0.56 -12.95 9.35
C THR A 95 0.31 -12.75 10.60
N TYR A 96 0.61 -13.83 11.29
CA TYR A 96 1.49 -13.78 12.45
C TYR A 96 2.96 -13.63 12.05
N SER A 97 3.47 -14.56 11.23
CA SER A 97 4.90 -14.74 10.95
C SER A 97 5.35 -14.29 9.56
N HIS A 98 4.48 -13.59 8.81
CA HIS A 98 4.78 -13.12 7.46
C HIS A 98 5.15 -14.25 6.47
N SER A 99 4.49 -15.41 6.57
CA SER A 99 4.78 -16.58 5.72
C SER A 99 4.21 -16.43 4.31
N ARG A 100 4.89 -17.01 3.30
CA ARG A 100 4.36 -17.12 1.93
C ARG A 100 3.32 -18.22 1.83
N TYR A 101 2.08 -17.90 1.45
CA TYR A 101 1.02 -18.87 1.32
C TYR A 101 1.34 -20.00 0.34
N SER A 102 1.90 -19.67 -0.83
CA SER A 102 2.28 -20.67 -1.85
C SER A 102 3.34 -21.66 -1.40
N GLU A 103 4.11 -21.32 -0.37
CA GLU A 103 5.22 -22.13 0.16
C GLU A 103 4.80 -22.96 1.37
N VAL A 104 4.09 -22.35 2.34
CA VAL A 104 3.71 -23.05 3.59
C VAL A 104 2.44 -23.87 3.45
N GLY A 105 1.61 -23.61 2.44
CA GLY A 105 0.37 -24.31 2.17
C GLY A 105 -0.78 -23.94 3.09
N TRP A 106 -1.93 -24.61 2.88
CA TRP A 106 -3.20 -24.25 3.50
C TRP A 106 -3.20 -24.27 5.03
N ASP A 107 -2.87 -25.41 5.63
CA ASP A 107 -3.02 -25.60 7.08
C ASP A 107 -2.14 -24.64 7.89
N ASN A 108 -0.88 -24.49 7.47
CA ASN A 108 0.06 -23.59 8.14
C ASN A 108 -0.35 -22.12 7.96
N PHE A 109 -0.81 -21.75 6.77
CA PHE A 109 -1.19 -20.37 6.50
C PHE A 109 -2.46 -19.98 7.25
N VAL A 110 -3.47 -20.86 7.33
CA VAL A 110 -4.68 -20.63 8.13
C VAL A 110 -4.33 -20.41 9.61
N GLN A 111 -3.46 -21.26 10.17
CA GLN A 111 -2.98 -21.06 11.55
C GLN A 111 -2.24 -19.73 11.74
N ASP A 112 -1.46 -19.33 10.74
CA ASP A 112 -0.73 -18.05 10.77
C ASP A 112 -1.67 -16.85 10.72
N VAL A 113 -2.74 -16.91 9.91
CA VAL A 113 -3.80 -15.90 9.89
C VAL A 113 -4.51 -15.80 11.25
N GLU A 114 -4.91 -16.94 11.82
CA GLU A 114 -5.64 -16.97 13.10
C GLU A 114 -4.80 -16.52 14.28
N LYS A 115 -3.53 -16.88 14.29
CA LYS A 115 -2.59 -16.43 15.33
C LYS A 115 -2.31 -14.94 15.22
N GLY A 116 -2.20 -14.40 14.00
CA GLY A 116 -1.86 -12.99 13.71
C GLY A 116 -2.98 -11.98 13.96
N GLU A 117 -4.12 -12.41 14.48
CA GLU A 117 -5.24 -11.50 14.83
C GLU A 117 -5.52 -11.36 16.31
N THR A 118 -4.80 -12.14 17.16
CA THR A 118 -5.17 -12.32 18.57
C THR A 118 -5.02 -11.04 19.37
N LEU A 119 -3.85 -10.45 19.36
CA LEU A 119 -3.56 -9.23 20.10
C LEU A 119 -4.15 -7.99 19.41
N THR A 120 -4.10 -7.98 18.09
CA THR A 120 -4.68 -6.90 17.27
C THR A 120 -6.18 -6.77 17.51
N LYS A 121 -6.94 -7.87 17.54
CA LYS A 121 -8.37 -7.86 17.88
C LYS A 121 -8.63 -7.41 19.32
N GLN A 122 -7.78 -7.82 20.26
CA GLN A 122 -7.91 -7.38 21.64
C GLN A 122 -7.80 -5.85 21.76
N TYR A 123 -6.79 -5.25 21.14
CA TYR A 123 -6.62 -3.79 21.17
C TYR A 123 -7.67 -3.09 20.30
N ALA A 124 -8.01 -3.61 19.12
CA ALA A 124 -9.07 -3.05 18.28
C ALA A 124 -10.39 -2.93 19.07
N SER A 125 -10.79 -4.00 19.76
CA SER A 125 -11.98 -4.00 20.63
C SER A 125 -11.91 -2.95 21.72
N LYS A 126 -10.74 -2.77 22.35
CA LYS A 126 -10.53 -1.75 23.39
C LYS A 126 -10.80 -0.32 22.88
N TYR A 127 -10.49 -0.06 21.62
CA TYR A 127 -10.65 1.27 20.98
C TYR A 127 -11.85 1.38 20.04
N GLY A 128 -12.77 0.39 20.05
CA GLY A 128 -13.99 0.39 19.23
C GLY A 128 -13.68 0.34 17.72
N LYS A 129 -12.61 -0.33 17.34
CA LYS A 129 -12.19 -0.50 15.95
C LYS A 129 -12.42 -1.93 15.45
N ASP A 130 -12.57 -2.08 14.14
CA ASP A 130 -12.73 -3.36 13.47
C ASP A 130 -11.43 -3.80 12.80
N LEU A 131 -11.14 -5.11 12.84
CA LEU A 131 -10.09 -5.75 12.06
C LEU A 131 -10.75 -6.46 10.86
N THR A 132 -10.93 -5.74 9.77
CA THR A 132 -11.70 -6.21 8.60
C THR A 132 -10.88 -6.40 7.34
N TYR A 133 -9.67 -5.92 7.30
CA TYR A 133 -8.80 -6.00 6.14
C TYR A 133 -7.76 -7.10 6.28
N PHE A 134 -7.40 -7.73 5.16
CA PHE A 134 -6.34 -8.72 5.11
C PHE A 134 -5.43 -8.45 3.92
N ARG A 135 -4.11 -8.44 4.13
CA ARG A 135 -3.13 -8.41 3.06
C ARG A 135 -2.21 -9.62 3.17
N PHE A 136 -2.02 -10.29 2.05
CA PHE A 136 -1.11 -11.43 1.99
C PHE A 136 0.34 -10.96 2.12
N PRO A 137 1.17 -11.60 2.96
CA PRO A 137 2.62 -11.42 2.90
C PRO A 137 3.15 -11.60 1.49
N PHE A 138 4.06 -10.70 1.06
CA PHE A 138 4.57 -10.66 -0.32
C PHE A 138 3.49 -10.53 -1.40
N ASN A 139 2.27 -10.22 -1.03
CA ASN A 139 1.08 -10.28 -1.87
C ASN A 139 0.89 -11.63 -2.59
N ASP A 140 1.41 -12.70 -1.99
CA ASP A 140 1.35 -14.08 -2.47
C ASP A 140 0.01 -14.72 -2.09
N MET A 141 -0.95 -14.68 -3.02
CA MET A 141 -2.29 -15.25 -2.84
C MET A 141 -2.36 -16.76 -3.13
N GLY A 142 -1.22 -17.39 -3.43
CA GLY A 142 -1.12 -18.80 -3.80
C GLY A 142 -0.52 -18.99 -5.19
N LYS A 143 -0.12 -20.24 -5.48
CA LYS A 143 0.57 -20.60 -6.73
C LYS A 143 -0.35 -20.87 -7.92
N ASP A 144 -1.65 -21.09 -7.67
CA ASP A 144 -2.65 -21.46 -8.68
C ASP A 144 -4.06 -21.00 -8.28
N SER A 145 -5.03 -21.17 -9.20
CA SER A 145 -6.41 -20.75 -9.00
C SER A 145 -7.12 -21.48 -7.85
N ILE A 146 -6.71 -22.71 -7.53
CA ILE A 146 -7.32 -23.47 -6.43
C ILE A 146 -6.95 -22.81 -5.09
N GLN A 147 -5.66 -22.53 -4.88
CA GLN A 147 -5.21 -21.83 -3.66
C GLN A 147 -5.83 -20.44 -3.54
N HIS A 148 -5.87 -19.67 -4.63
CA HIS A 148 -6.51 -18.35 -4.64
C HIS A 148 -7.98 -18.41 -4.22
N LEU A 149 -8.75 -19.36 -4.77
CA LEU A 149 -10.18 -19.50 -4.45
C LEU A 149 -10.38 -19.94 -3.01
N GLN A 150 -9.69 -21.01 -2.57
CA GLN A 150 -9.80 -21.51 -1.20
C GLN A 150 -9.53 -20.42 -0.16
N MET A 151 -8.43 -19.66 -0.32
CA MET A 151 -8.09 -18.64 0.66
C MET A 151 -9.04 -17.45 0.61
N ARG A 152 -9.56 -17.09 -0.57
CA ARG A 152 -10.60 -16.07 -0.70
C ARG A 152 -11.88 -16.45 0.04
N GLU A 153 -12.34 -17.68 -0.13
CA GLU A 153 -13.54 -18.21 0.58
C GLU A 153 -13.31 -18.24 2.08
N TYR A 154 -12.16 -18.69 2.54
CA TYR A 154 -11.80 -18.71 3.95
C TYR A 154 -11.80 -17.30 4.56
N LEU A 155 -11.08 -16.35 3.94
CA LEU A 155 -11.02 -14.98 4.45
C LEU A 155 -12.39 -14.31 4.46
N ASN A 156 -13.21 -14.54 3.44
CA ASN A 156 -14.59 -14.05 3.41
C ASN A 156 -15.43 -14.63 4.55
N SER A 157 -15.29 -15.94 4.85
CA SER A 157 -16.00 -16.59 5.96
C SER A 157 -15.64 -16.02 7.33
N ARG A 158 -14.46 -15.40 7.44
CA ARG A 158 -13.97 -14.73 8.64
C ARG A 158 -14.22 -13.21 8.63
N ASN A 159 -14.99 -12.71 7.66
CA ASN A 159 -15.29 -11.29 7.45
C ASN A 159 -14.05 -10.43 7.11
N TYR A 160 -13.02 -11.03 6.52
CA TYR A 160 -11.89 -10.29 5.98
C TYR A 160 -12.15 -9.89 4.52
N ARG A 161 -11.81 -8.65 4.20
CA ARG A 161 -11.70 -8.15 2.83
C ARG A 161 -10.23 -8.17 2.41
N ILE A 162 -9.92 -8.91 1.33
CA ILE A 162 -8.59 -8.92 0.73
C ILE A 162 -8.26 -7.51 0.23
N SER A 163 -7.10 -7.02 0.63
CA SER A 163 -6.65 -5.65 0.41
C SER A 163 -5.74 -5.54 -0.80
N PRO A 164 -6.21 -4.91 -1.89
CA PRO A 164 -5.40 -4.65 -3.06
C PRO A 164 -4.41 -3.53 -2.81
N PHE A 165 -3.44 -3.41 -3.74
CA PHE A 165 -2.65 -2.20 -3.96
C PHE A 165 -2.53 -1.92 -5.46
N THR A 166 -2.32 -0.66 -5.82
CA THR A 166 -2.11 -0.27 -7.22
C THR A 166 -0.72 0.29 -7.46
N VAL A 167 -0.12 0.87 -6.44
CA VAL A 167 1.22 1.47 -6.48
C VAL A 167 2.08 0.86 -5.38
N GLU A 168 3.29 0.42 -5.74
CA GLU A 168 4.34 -0.06 -4.84
C GLU A 168 5.68 0.31 -5.48
N SER A 169 6.63 0.80 -4.71
CA SER A 169 7.90 1.34 -5.19
C SER A 169 9.13 0.64 -4.65
N SER A 170 8.98 -0.59 -4.17
CA SER A 170 10.05 -1.42 -3.61
C SER A 170 10.86 -0.72 -2.50
N ASP A 171 10.16 0.00 -1.63
CA ASP A 171 10.74 0.72 -0.50
C ASP A 171 11.63 -0.17 0.39
N TRP A 172 11.35 -1.46 0.47
CA TRP A 172 12.14 -2.44 1.21
C TRP A 172 13.56 -2.61 0.66
N MET A 173 13.76 -2.53 -0.69
CA MET A 173 15.11 -2.52 -1.28
C MET A 173 15.84 -1.21 -0.98
N PHE A 174 15.13 -0.09 -1.16
CA PHE A 174 15.66 1.23 -0.82
C PHE A 174 16.03 1.34 0.66
N ASP A 175 15.18 0.83 1.56
CA ASP A 175 15.43 0.82 3.00
C ASP A 175 16.69 0.03 3.36
N HIS A 176 16.87 -1.14 2.76
CA HIS A 176 18.06 -1.97 2.99
C HIS A 176 19.35 -1.24 2.61
N VAL A 177 19.39 -0.64 1.40
CA VAL A 177 20.54 0.13 0.93
C VAL A 177 20.75 1.41 1.74
N TYR A 178 19.65 2.08 2.11
CA TYR A 178 19.67 3.28 2.95
C TYR A 178 20.28 3.01 4.32
N LEU A 179 19.82 1.95 4.99
CA LEU A 179 20.33 1.53 6.29
C LEU A 179 21.81 1.10 6.21
N HIS A 180 22.20 0.39 5.17
CA HIS A 180 23.61 0.02 4.95
C HIS A 180 24.53 1.25 4.97
N TYR A 181 24.19 2.31 4.26
CA TYR A 181 24.99 3.54 4.26
C TYR A 181 24.91 4.31 5.58
N LEU A 182 23.76 4.31 6.25
CA LEU A 182 23.65 4.91 7.58
C LEU A 182 24.52 4.20 8.62
N ASP A 183 24.53 2.87 8.62
CA ASP A 183 25.31 2.06 9.57
C ASP A 183 26.83 2.22 9.34
N GLN A 184 27.25 2.58 8.12
CA GLN A 184 28.64 2.92 7.79
C GLN A 184 29.01 4.39 8.05
N GLY A 185 28.04 5.22 8.46
CA GLY A 185 28.23 6.67 8.63
C GLY A 185 28.32 7.45 7.33
N GLU A 186 27.95 6.85 6.19
CA GLU A 186 27.98 7.48 4.86
C GLU A 186 26.70 8.28 4.59
N ILE A 187 26.49 9.30 5.40
CA ILE A 187 25.21 10.06 5.46
C ILE A 187 24.79 10.65 4.11
N GLU A 188 25.74 11.17 3.32
CA GLU A 188 25.39 11.77 2.02
C GLU A 188 24.96 10.72 0.99
N LYS A 189 25.51 9.51 1.04
CA LYS A 189 25.03 8.39 0.21
C LYS A 189 23.64 7.95 0.66
N ALA A 190 23.41 7.80 1.96
CA ALA A 190 22.08 7.48 2.48
C ALA A 190 21.03 8.52 2.03
N LYS A 191 21.34 9.83 2.13
CA LYS A 191 20.45 10.87 1.61
C LYS A 191 20.17 10.72 0.12
N ALA A 192 21.19 10.43 -0.69
CA ALA A 192 21.02 10.23 -2.13
C ALA A 192 20.04 9.06 -2.43
N ILE A 193 20.13 7.95 -1.67
CA ILE A 193 19.19 6.83 -1.77
C ILE A 193 17.76 7.28 -1.39
N GLY A 194 17.62 8.05 -0.32
CA GLY A 194 16.29 8.58 0.09
C GLY A 194 15.67 9.50 -0.96
N GLU A 195 16.44 10.40 -1.58
CA GLU A 195 15.93 11.24 -2.68
C GLU A 195 15.61 10.40 -3.93
N GLN A 196 16.44 9.40 -4.26
CA GLN A 196 16.17 8.47 -5.36
C GLN A 196 14.87 7.68 -5.11
N TYR A 197 14.62 7.23 -3.88
CA TYR A 197 13.36 6.59 -3.49
C TYR A 197 12.14 7.48 -3.78
N VAL A 198 12.19 8.76 -3.36
CA VAL A 198 11.12 9.72 -3.64
C VAL A 198 10.88 9.85 -5.15
N GLU A 199 11.94 10.09 -5.94
CA GLU A 199 11.81 10.27 -7.40
C GLU A 199 11.28 8.99 -8.10
N LYS A 200 11.74 7.81 -7.69
CA LYS A 200 11.24 6.54 -8.23
C LYS A 200 9.79 6.29 -7.89
N THR A 201 9.38 6.60 -6.65
CA THR A 201 7.96 6.51 -6.24
C THR A 201 7.08 7.35 -7.15
N PHE A 202 7.48 8.60 -7.46
CA PHE A 202 6.71 9.46 -8.36
C PHE A 202 6.73 8.98 -9.81
N ALA A 203 7.84 8.44 -10.29
CA ALA A 203 7.88 7.83 -11.62
C ALA A 203 6.87 6.68 -11.74
N ILE A 204 6.77 5.84 -10.71
CA ILE A 204 5.82 4.71 -10.65
C ILE A 204 4.37 5.19 -10.51
N VAL A 205 4.10 6.17 -9.62
CA VAL A 205 2.76 6.79 -9.50
C VAL A 205 2.29 7.34 -10.85
N ASN A 206 3.13 8.12 -11.52
CA ASN A 206 2.79 8.69 -12.82
C ASN A 206 2.57 7.63 -13.90
N PHE A 207 3.38 6.57 -13.90
CA PHE A 207 3.22 5.46 -14.82
C PHE A 207 1.84 4.78 -14.64
N PHE A 208 1.45 4.46 -13.41
CA PHE A 208 0.16 3.82 -13.14
C PHE A 208 -1.02 4.78 -13.39
N GLU A 209 -0.85 6.07 -13.15
CA GLU A 209 -1.84 7.08 -13.51
C GLU A 209 -2.09 7.12 -15.04
N GLU A 210 -1.01 7.12 -15.86
CA GLU A 210 -1.13 7.06 -17.31
C GLU A 210 -1.68 5.71 -17.82
N MET A 211 -1.29 4.61 -17.18
CA MET A 211 -1.84 3.29 -17.46
C MET A 211 -3.35 3.25 -17.22
N THR A 212 -3.83 3.77 -16.09
CA THR A 212 -5.27 3.79 -15.78
C THR A 212 -6.06 4.71 -16.73
N LYS A 213 -5.52 5.86 -17.10
CA LYS A 213 -6.12 6.72 -18.14
C LYS A 213 -6.22 6.01 -19.47
N SER A 214 -5.17 5.26 -19.85
CA SER A 214 -5.18 4.51 -21.12
C SER A 214 -6.18 3.37 -21.13
N LEU A 215 -6.28 2.60 -20.02
CA LEU A 215 -7.13 1.42 -19.92
C LEU A 215 -8.60 1.75 -19.59
N TYR A 216 -8.83 2.77 -18.76
CA TYR A 216 -10.16 3.06 -18.20
C TYR A 216 -10.69 4.45 -18.60
N GLY A 217 -9.91 5.26 -19.31
CA GLY A 217 -10.31 6.61 -19.77
C GLY A 217 -10.45 7.64 -18.64
N ARG A 218 -9.98 7.32 -17.42
CA ARG A 218 -10.11 8.17 -16.23
C ARG A 218 -8.99 7.89 -15.21
N PRO A 219 -8.69 8.82 -14.31
CA PRO A 219 -7.94 8.51 -13.09
C PRO A 219 -8.73 7.53 -12.21
N VAL A 220 -8.03 6.78 -11.37
CA VAL A 220 -8.61 5.89 -10.36
C VAL A 220 -8.17 6.33 -8.96
N LYS A 221 -8.88 5.86 -7.94
CA LYS A 221 -8.42 6.03 -6.56
C LYS A 221 -7.31 5.04 -6.27
N HIS A 222 -6.06 5.51 -6.27
CA HIS A 222 -4.90 4.64 -6.05
C HIS A 222 -4.79 4.17 -4.60
N ILE A 223 -4.12 3.04 -4.41
CA ILE A 223 -3.71 2.50 -3.11
C ILE A 223 -2.20 2.31 -3.15
N TYR A 224 -1.49 3.10 -2.34
CA TYR A 224 -0.04 3.00 -2.22
C TYR A 224 0.33 2.06 -1.08
N LEU A 225 1.17 1.08 -1.37
CA LEU A 225 1.76 0.14 -0.43
C LEU A 225 3.17 0.59 -0.09
N CYS A 226 3.45 0.73 1.19
CA CYS A 226 4.78 0.90 1.76
C CYS A 226 4.90 0.10 3.07
N HIS A 227 6.05 0.14 3.74
CA HIS A 227 6.31 -0.65 4.95
C HIS A 227 6.68 0.23 6.14
N ASP A 228 6.50 -0.29 7.36
CA ASP A 228 7.03 0.35 8.57
C ASP A 228 8.54 0.16 8.65
N ASN A 229 9.29 1.05 7.99
CA ASN A 229 10.73 1.00 7.86
C ASN A 229 11.40 2.37 8.01
N ALA A 230 12.75 2.41 7.94
CA ALA A 230 13.52 3.62 8.21
C ALA A 230 13.35 4.66 7.12
N ILE A 231 13.38 4.24 5.86
CA ILE A 231 13.28 5.19 4.75
C ILE A 231 11.92 5.86 4.70
N ASN A 232 10.84 5.17 5.04
CA ASN A 232 9.52 5.77 5.14
C ASN A 232 9.39 6.70 6.34
N ALA A 233 10.02 6.38 7.48
CA ALA A 233 10.04 7.30 8.62
C ALA A 233 10.70 8.65 8.28
N ASP A 234 11.68 8.65 7.37
CA ASP A 234 12.43 9.85 7.00
C ASP A 234 11.92 10.53 5.70
N TYR A 235 11.31 9.78 4.77
CA TYR A 235 10.96 10.29 3.43
C TYR A 235 9.48 10.20 3.04
N LEU A 236 8.63 9.43 3.71
CA LEU A 236 7.20 9.35 3.37
C LEU A 236 6.51 10.72 3.48
N GLY A 237 6.96 11.57 4.41
CA GLY A 237 6.45 12.94 4.52
C GLY A 237 6.68 13.78 3.26
N LYS A 238 7.84 13.62 2.60
CA LYS A 238 8.11 14.27 1.31
C LYS A 238 7.19 13.73 0.21
N ILE A 239 6.97 12.40 0.20
CA ILE A 239 6.09 11.75 -0.77
C ILE A 239 4.67 12.29 -0.60
N ILE A 240 4.11 12.26 0.61
CA ILE A 240 2.74 12.75 0.89
C ILE A 240 2.60 14.23 0.53
N THR A 241 3.59 15.06 0.88
CA THR A 241 3.58 16.49 0.58
C THR A 241 3.54 16.73 -0.93
N ARG A 242 4.39 16.03 -1.69
CA ARG A 242 4.44 16.18 -3.14
C ARG A 242 3.18 15.62 -3.82
N LEU A 243 2.61 14.50 -3.33
CA LEU A 243 1.32 14.00 -3.80
C LEU A 243 0.23 15.07 -3.69
N LYS A 244 0.14 15.76 -2.53
CA LYS A 244 -0.80 16.88 -2.34
C LYS A 244 -0.52 18.04 -3.31
N GLN A 245 0.74 18.37 -3.55
CA GLN A 245 1.15 19.41 -4.53
C GLN A 245 0.79 19.04 -5.97
N ASP A 246 0.88 17.75 -6.32
CA ASP A 246 0.52 17.20 -7.65
C ASP A 246 -1.01 16.99 -7.80
N GLY A 247 -1.80 17.46 -6.83
CA GLY A 247 -3.26 17.48 -6.86
C GLY A 247 -3.91 16.18 -6.39
N TYR A 248 -3.20 15.29 -5.70
CA TYR A 248 -3.80 14.12 -5.08
C TYR A 248 -4.43 14.49 -3.73
N GLU A 249 -5.65 14.02 -3.52
CA GLU A 249 -6.26 13.94 -2.20
C GLU A 249 -5.80 12.67 -1.50
N ILE A 250 -5.32 12.78 -0.25
CA ILE A 250 -5.01 11.62 0.58
C ILE A 250 -6.30 11.17 1.25
N VAL A 251 -6.81 10.03 0.82
CA VAL A 251 -8.09 9.50 1.27
C VAL A 251 -7.91 8.24 2.12
N SER A 252 -8.94 7.84 2.86
CA SER A 252 -8.92 6.58 3.57
C SER A 252 -8.92 5.38 2.60
N PHE A 253 -8.34 4.27 3.02
CA PHE A 253 -8.38 3.02 2.25
C PHE A 253 -9.83 2.58 1.93
N LYS A 254 -10.74 2.75 2.91
CA LYS A 254 -12.16 2.49 2.73
C LYS A 254 -12.75 3.31 1.59
N GLU A 255 -12.34 4.57 1.48
CA GLU A 255 -12.78 5.42 0.39
C GLU A 255 -12.15 5.02 -0.95
N SER A 256 -10.85 4.68 -1.01
CA SER A 256 -10.25 4.16 -2.25
C SER A 256 -11.01 2.96 -2.78
N LEU A 257 -11.44 2.06 -1.90
CA LEU A 257 -12.21 0.86 -2.26
C LEU A 257 -13.64 1.14 -2.77
N THR A 258 -14.10 2.39 -2.81
CA THR A 258 -15.36 2.78 -3.47
C THR A 258 -15.20 2.99 -4.98
N ASP A 259 -13.98 3.02 -5.48
CA ASP A 259 -13.76 3.10 -6.93
C ASP A 259 -14.18 1.76 -7.59
N PRO A 260 -15.06 1.79 -8.62
CA PRO A 260 -15.52 0.58 -9.30
C PRO A 260 -14.40 -0.30 -9.88
N ILE A 261 -13.18 0.22 -10.02
CA ILE A 261 -12.04 -0.57 -10.48
C ILE A 261 -11.75 -1.77 -9.56
N TYR A 262 -12.03 -1.64 -8.25
CA TYR A 262 -11.79 -2.68 -7.26
C TYR A 262 -12.86 -3.80 -7.24
N ASP A 263 -13.91 -3.66 -8.05
CA ASP A 263 -14.93 -4.69 -8.25
C ASP A 263 -14.58 -5.63 -9.42
N GLN A 264 -13.45 -5.39 -10.11
CA GLN A 264 -12.98 -6.23 -11.20
C GLN A 264 -12.54 -7.61 -10.71
N GLU A 265 -12.74 -8.61 -11.58
CA GLU A 265 -12.26 -9.97 -11.34
C GLU A 265 -10.73 -10.04 -11.39
N ASP A 266 -10.13 -10.71 -10.39
CA ASP A 266 -8.73 -11.06 -10.42
C ASP A 266 -8.46 -12.15 -11.45
N ARG A 267 -7.62 -11.88 -12.44
CA ARG A 267 -7.28 -12.76 -13.56
C ARG A 267 -5.84 -13.24 -13.54
N TYR A 268 -5.19 -13.10 -12.38
CA TYR A 268 -3.79 -13.50 -12.20
C TYR A 268 -3.66 -14.52 -11.08
N TYR A 269 -3.48 -15.79 -11.45
CA TYR A 269 -3.45 -16.91 -10.51
C TYR A 269 -2.04 -17.48 -10.32
N LYS A 270 -1.05 -16.61 -10.08
CA LYS A 270 0.33 -16.99 -9.77
C LYS A 270 0.76 -16.38 -8.45
N LYS A 271 1.86 -16.87 -7.88
CA LYS A 271 2.35 -16.47 -6.56
C LYS A 271 2.95 -15.06 -6.46
N TRP A 272 3.21 -14.40 -7.59
CA TRP A 272 3.91 -13.11 -7.57
C TRP A 272 2.98 -11.97 -7.18
N GLY A 273 3.45 -11.13 -6.25
CA GLY A 273 2.72 -9.97 -5.71
C GLY A 273 2.79 -8.74 -6.61
N ILE A 274 2.25 -8.83 -7.83
CA ILE A 274 2.20 -7.72 -8.76
C ILE A 274 1.04 -6.76 -8.44
N SER A 275 1.15 -5.49 -8.89
CA SER A 275 0.06 -4.51 -8.79
C SER A 275 -1.27 -5.09 -9.29
N TRP A 276 -2.36 -4.72 -8.59
CA TRP A 276 -3.70 -5.14 -8.99
C TRP A 276 -4.11 -4.58 -10.35
N LEU A 277 -3.53 -3.48 -10.80
CA LEU A 277 -3.72 -2.97 -12.17
C LEU A 277 -3.26 -3.97 -13.23
N TYR A 278 -2.22 -4.75 -12.94
CA TYR A 278 -1.81 -5.86 -13.81
C TYR A 278 -2.70 -7.09 -13.65
N ARG A 279 -3.20 -7.36 -12.44
CA ARG A 279 -4.01 -8.56 -12.17
C ARG A 279 -5.35 -8.52 -12.89
N TRP A 280 -5.90 -7.32 -13.15
CA TRP A 280 -7.16 -7.13 -13.87
C TRP A 280 -7.04 -7.22 -15.40
N ILE A 281 -5.83 -7.21 -15.96
CA ILE A 281 -5.63 -7.35 -17.41
C ILE A 281 -5.96 -8.76 -17.88
N ASP A 282 -6.76 -8.87 -18.95
CA ASP A 282 -7.26 -10.14 -19.47
C ASP A 282 -6.17 -11.09 -19.94
N THR A 283 -5.24 -10.59 -20.72
CA THR A 283 -4.24 -11.43 -21.38
C THR A 283 -2.85 -11.26 -20.79
N GLN A 284 -2.08 -12.35 -20.80
CA GLN A 284 -0.68 -12.31 -20.37
C GLN A 284 0.18 -11.43 -21.31
N GLU A 285 -0.15 -11.38 -22.59
CA GLU A 285 0.58 -10.56 -23.58
C GLU A 285 0.44 -9.08 -23.26
N GLU A 286 -0.77 -8.60 -23.02
CA GLU A 286 -1.03 -7.21 -22.68
C GLU A 286 -0.44 -6.84 -21.32
N ARG A 287 -0.55 -7.72 -20.33
CA ARG A 287 0.07 -7.55 -19.02
C ARG A 287 1.58 -7.34 -19.14
N VAL A 288 2.28 -8.20 -19.87
CA VAL A 288 3.73 -8.10 -20.09
C VAL A 288 4.10 -6.83 -20.87
N LYS A 289 3.27 -6.41 -21.82
CA LYS A 289 3.47 -5.15 -22.58
C LYS A 289 3.50 -3.94 -21.63
N TRP A 290 2.59 -3.87 -20.66
CA TRP A 290 2.58 -2.81 -19.64
C TRP A 290 3.75 -2.93 -18.68
N MET A 291 4.03 -4.13 -18.13
CA MET A 291 5.14 -4.36 -17.20
C MET A 291 6.51 -3.95 -17.77
N LYS A 292 6.72 -4.10 -19.09
CA LYS A 292 7.94 -3.65 -19.76
C LYS A 292 8.12 -2.14 -19.83
N GLN A 293 7.06 -1.37 -19.61
CA GLN A 293 7.07 0.09 -19.64
C GLN A 293 7.19 0.69 -18.23
N GLU A 294 7.05 -0.13 -17.20
CA GLU A 294 7.19 0.31 -15.81
C GLU A 294 8.59 0.89 -15.56
N PRO A 295 8.72 1.99 -14.81
CA PRO A 295 10.02 2.58 -14.48
C PRO A 295 10.97 1.56 -13.85
N SER A 296 12.14 1.42 -14.45
CA SER A 296 13.13 0.43 -13.99
C SER A 296 13.65 0.72 -12.60
N LEU A 297 13.71 -0.32 -11.76
CA LEU A 297 14.34 -0.32 -10.44
C LEU A 297 15.70 -1.05 -10.44
N ILE A 298 16.25 -1.35 -11.60
CA ILE A 298 17.47 -2.18 -11.74
C ILE A 298 18.67 -1.61 -10.98
N GLU A 299 18.79 -0.29 -10.86
CA GLU A 299 19.87 0.36 -10.14
C GLU A 299 19.86 0.02 -8.65
N ILE A 300 18.73 0.23 -7.99
CA ILE A 300 18.58 -0.11 -6.57
C ILE A 300 18.61 -1.61 -6.34
N GLN A 301 18.07 -2.39 -7.27
CA GLN A 301 18.14 -3.86 -7.22
C GLN A 301 19.59 -4.34 -7.25
N ASN A 302 20.42 -3.82 -8.14
CA ASN A 302 21.84 -4.19 -8.22
C ASN A 302 22.60 -3.83 -6.92
N MET A 303 22.33 -2.64 -6.35
CA MET A 303 22.91 -2.23 -5.06
C MET A 303 22.48 -3.15 -3.93
N TYR A 304 21.18 -3.49 -3.87
CA TYR A 304 20.63 -4.42 -2.89
C TYR A 304 21.26 -5.81 -3.01
N GLU A 305 21.38 -6.34 -4.23
CA GLU A 305 22.00 -7.66 -4.47
C GLU A 305 23.50 -7.68 -4.14
N GLU A 306 24.23 -6.58 -4.36
CA GLU A 306 25.63 -6.45 -3.99
C GLU A 306 25.80 -6.52 -2.46
N ILE A 307 25.01 -5.72 -1.73
CA ILE A 307 25.07 -5.64 -0.26
C ILE A 307 24.65 -6.97 0.41
N THR A 308 23.72 -7.71 -0.20
CA THR A 308 23.20 -8.97 0.38
C THR A 308 24.02 -10.20 0.06
N LYS A 309 25.05 -10.08 -0.81
CA LYS A 309 26.00 -11.17 -1.11
C LYS A 309 27.14 -11.27 -0.13
N ASP A 310 27.43 -10.21 0.59
CA ASP A 310 28.45 -10.13 1.64
C ASP A 310 27.90 -10.58 3.00
#